data_7e0883f020f529f628504faa80a42b9e
#
_entry.id   7e0883f020f529f628504faa80a42b9e
#
_cell.length_a   1.000
_cell.length_b   1.000
_cell.length_c   1.000
_cell.angle_alpha   90.00
_cell.angle_beta   90.00
_cell.angle_gamma   90.00
#
_symmetry.space_group_name_H-M   'P 1'
#
loop_
_entity.id
_entity.type
_entity.pdbx_description
1 polymer ?
#
loop_
_entity_poly.entity_id
_entity_poly.type
_entity_poly.pdbx_seq_one_letter_code
_entity_poly.pdbx_strand_id
1 'polypeptide(L)'
;MESKNDIGAGEVSALKAHLALNVHNVEQSIGFYRKLFGIEPSKVRTGYAKFDVQNPPLNFTLNQGSVSSGGALSHLGIQVGSTADVLAMRQRWHEVGLVTRDEMQTDCCYATQDKAWVRDPDGNEWEVFVVLKDNLPETAACECGDKVSATASIQSACCAPAPVAISNESKVGEASCC
;
A
#
# COMPACT_ATOMS: atom_id res chain seq x y z
N MET A 1 2.46 29.11 10.04
CA MET A 1 3.20 27.82 10.13
C MET A 1 3.81 27.60 8.76
N GLU A 2 5.08 27.91 8.61
CA GLU A 2 5.79 27.68 7.36
C GLU A 2 6.02 26.17 7.16
N SER A 3 5.62 25.66 6.01
CA SER A 3 5.87 24.28 5.60
C SER A 3 7.38 24.10 5.42
N LYS A 4 8.01 23.26 6.23
CA LYS A 4 9.46 22.97 6.22
C LYS A 4 9.92 22.06 5.08
N ASN A 5 9.16 21.90 4.01
CA ASN A 5 9.44 20.94 2.95
C ASN A 5 9.76 21.55 1.58
N ASP A 6 10.12 22.83 1.53
CA ASP A 6 10.61 23.43 0.29
C ASP A 6 12.13 23.18 0.17
N ILE A 7 12.50 22.17 -0.61
CA ILE A 7 13.88 21.81 -0.92
C ILE A 7 14.45 22.63 -2.10
N GLY A 8 13.87 23.79 -2.40
CA GLY A 8 14.43 24.73 -3.37
C GLY A 8 14.50 24.20 -4.82
N ALA A 9 13.75 23.15 -5.14
CA ALA A 9 13.54 22.76 -6.53
C ALA A 9 12.73 23.85 -7.21
N GLY A 10 13.23 24.42 -8.29
CA GLY A 10 12.50 25.40 -9.11
C GLY A 10 11.09 24.91 -9.39
N GLU A 11 10.19 25.82 -9.67
CA GLU A 11 8.74 25.59 -9.81
C GLU A 11 8.45 24.52 -10.88
N VAL A 12 8.40 23.24 -10.47
CA VAL A 12 8.01 22.12 -11.32
C VAL A 12 6.54 21.87 -11.12
N SER A 13 5.74 22.05 -12.18
CA SER A 13 4.32 21.70 -12.15
C SER A 13 4.13 20.21 -12.36
N ALA A 14 4.06 19.44 -11.26
CA ALA A 14 3.73 18.03 -11.31
C ALA A 14 2.23 17.83 -11.54
N LEU A 15 1.85 16.99 -12.53
CA LEU A 15 0.45 16.74 -12.86
C LEU A 15 -0.11 15.54 -12.07
N LYS A 16 0.60 14.41 -12.07
CA LYS A 16 0.15 13.15 -11.46
C LYS A 16 1.35 12.29 -11.07
N ALA A 17 1.18 11.52 -10.00
CA ALA A 17 2.06 10.38 -9.78
C ALA A 17 1.82 9.32 -10.87
N HIS A 18 2.85 8.54 -11.20
CA HIS A 18 2.73 7.39 -12.09
C HIS A 18 3.14 6.12 -11.34
N LEU A 19 2.26 5.12 -11.38
CA LEU A 19 2.48 3.81 -10.80
C LEU A 19 2.19 2.74 -11.85
N ALA A 20 3.14 1.83 -12.05
CA ALA A 20 3.00 0.69 -12.95
C ALA A 20 3.14 -0.61 -12.16
N LEU A 21 2.14 -1.49 -12.24
CA LEU A 21 2.18 -2.83 -11.67
C LEU A 21 2.29 -3.88 -12.77
N ASN A 22 3.11 -4.89 -12.51
CA ASN A 22 3.03 -6.15 -13.25
C ASN A 22 1.94 -7.02 -12.63
N VAL A 23 1.12 -7.63 -13.47
CA VAL A 23 0.00 -8.48 -13.06
C VAL A 23 0.00 -9.78 -13.88
N HIS A 24 -0.45 -10.88 -13.30
CA HIS A 24 -0.54 -12.15 -14.01
C HIS A 24 -1.56 -12.12 -15.15
N ASN A 25 -2.70 -11.44 -14.92
CA ASN A 25 -3.80 -11.37 -15.88
C ASN A 25 -4.39 -9.96 -15.89
N VAL A 26 -4.17 -9.23 -16.99
CA VAL A 26 -4.62 -7.83 -17.13
C VAL A 26 -6.13 -7.71 -17.11
N GLU A 27 -6.87 -8.63 -17.74
CA GLU A 27 -8.34 -8.60 -17.79
C GLU A 27 -8.94 -8.78 -16.38
N GLN A 28 -8.42 -9.70 -15.59
CA GLN A 28 -8.85 -9.91 -14.22
C GLN A 28 -8.55 -8.68 -13.36
N SER A 29 -7.35 -8.12 -13.51
CA SER A 29 -6.94 -6.93 -12.78
C SER A 29 -7.74 -5.69 -13.19
N ILE A 30 -8.11 -5.53 -14.47
CA ILE A 30 -9.05 -4.48 -14.90
C ILE A 30 -10.37 -4.60 -14.12
N GLY A 31 -10.92 -5.81 -13.99
CA GLY A 31 -12.15 -6.07 -13.24
C GLY A 31 -12.06 -5.59 -11.78
N PHE A 32 -10.92 -5.81 -11.13
CA PHE A 32 -10.67 -5.34 -9.76
C PHE A 32 -10.49 -3.81 -9.71
N TYR A 33 -9.59 -3.24 -10.53
CA TYR A 33 -9.22 -1.82 -10.44
C TYR A 33 -10.34 -0.86 -10.90
N ARG A 34 -11.24 -1.32 -11.79
CA ARG A 34 -12.51 -0.60 -12.07
C ARG A 34 -13.36 -0.42 -10.81
N LYS A 35 -13.44 -1.44 -9.98
CA LYS A 35 -14.18 -1.42 -8.71
C LYS A 35 -13.45 -0.56 -7.67
N LEU A 36 -12.13 -0.73 -7.54
CA LEU A 36 -11.31 0.01 -6.60
C LEU A 36 -11.41 1.52 -6.81
N PHE A 37 -11.16 1.97 -8.04
CA PHE A 37 -11.16 3.40 -8.39
C PHE A 37 -12.53 3.94 -8.77
N GLY A 38 -13.49 3.09 -9.09
CA GLY A 38 -14.83 3.48 -9.56
C GLY A 38 -14.82 4.13 -10.95
N ILE A 39 -13.83 3.82 -11.81
CA ILE A 39 -13.70 4.36 -13.17
C ILE A 39 -13.32 3.27 -14.18
N GLU A 40 -13.58 3.53 -15.45
CA GLU A 40 -13.11 2.68 -16.54
C GLU A 40 -11.64 2.97 -16.88
N PRO A 41 -10.89 1.98 -17.41
CA PRO A 41 -9.55 2.24 -17.93
C PRO A 41 -9.62 3.19 -19.11
N SER A 42 -8.75 4.19 -19.13
CA SER A 42 -8.64 5.17 -20.22
C SER A 42 -7.97 4.59 -21.48
N LYS A 43 -7.28 3.47 -21.34
CA LYS A 43 -6.64 2.73 -22.45
C LYS A 43 -6.54 1.25 -22.11
N VAL A 44 -6.86 0.39 -23.08
CA VAL A 44 -6.65 -1.06 -23.03
C VAL A 44 -5.96 -1.52 -24.30
N ARG A 45 -4.95 -2.39 -24.17
CA ARG A 45 -4.24 -3.10 -25.23
C ARG A 45 -3.94 -4.52 -24.78
N THR A 46 -3.53 -5.38 -25.68
CA THR A 46 -3.09 -6.73 -25.31
C THR A 46 -1.99 -6.66 -24.25
N GLY A 47 -2.23 -7.26 -23.09
CA GLY A 47 -1.29 -7.28 -21.98
C GLY A 47 -1.06 -5.91 -21.29
N TYR A 48 -1.96 -4.93 -21.49
CA TYR A 48 -1.79 -3.59 -20.93
C TYR A 48 -3.13 -2.90 -20.65
N ALA A 49 -3.22 -2.22 -19.50
CA ALA A 49 -4.31 -1.28 -19.22
C ALA A 49 -3.78 -0.02 -18.53
N LYS A 50 -4.50 1.10 -18.69
CA LYS A 50 -4.20 2.37 -18.03
C LYS A 50 -5.47 2.95 -17.43
N PHE A 51 -5.39 3.34 -16.17
CA PHE A 51 -6.38 4.15 -15.47
C PHE A 51 -5.85 5.56 -15.27
N ASP A 52 -6.67 6.54 -15.58
CA ASP A 52 -6.36 7.96 -15.40
C ASP A 52 -7.16 8.52 -14.23
N VAL A 53 -6.72 8.18 -13.01
CA VAL A 53 -7.38 8.56 -11.76
C VAL A 53 -7.23 10.07 -11.57
N GLN A 54 -8.30 10.74 -11.16
CA GLN A 54 -8.31 12.19 -10.96
C GLN A 54 -8.23 12.59 -9.49
N ASN A 55 -8.70 11.72 -8.60
CA ASN A 55 -8.70 11.96 -7.16
C ASN A 55 -8.37 10.68 -6.38
N PRO A 56 -7.16 10.57 -5.80
CA PRO A 56 -6.00 11.47 -6.00
C PRO A 56 -5.46 11.39 -7.44
N PRO A 57 -4.74 12.42 -7.92
CA PRO A 57 -4.18 12.40 -9.27
C PRO A 57 -3.15 11.29 -9.45
N LEU A 58 -3.49 10.26 -10.24
CA LEU A 58 -2.65 9.07 -10.44
C LEU A 58 -2.80 8.54 -11.87
N ASN A 59 -1.66 8.37 -12.54
CA ASN A 59 -1.55 7.61 -13.78
C ASN A 59 -1.18 6.17 -13.39
N PHE A 60 -2.16 5.26 -13.41
CA PHE A 60 -1.99 3.89 -12.97
C PHE A 60 -2.02 2.93 -14.15
N THR A 61 -0.99 2.09 -14.29
CA THR A 61 -0.90 1.14 -15.40
C THR A 61 -0.72 -0.29 -14.92
N LEU A 62 -1.32 -1.21 -15.66
CA LEU A 62 -1.19 -2.64 -15.52
C LEU A 62 -0.44 -3.19 -16.72
N ASN A 63 0.58 -4.00 -16.46
CA ASN A 63 1.37 -4.67 -17.49
C ASN A 63 1.34 -6.17 -17.23
N GLN A 64 0.97 -6.96 -18.23
CA GLN A 64 1.03 -8.41 -18.08
C GLN A 64 2.49 -8.87 -17.97
N GLY A 65 2.78 -9.60 -16.92
CA GLY A 65 4.15 -10.06 -16.64
C GLY A 65 4.22 -11.07 -15.52
N SER A 66 5.44 -11.47 -15.21
CA SER A 66 5.68 -12.32 -14.05
C SER A 66 5.54 -11.51 -12.77
N VAL A 67 4.76 -12.01 -11.84
CA VAL A 67 4.62 -11.45 -10.50
C VAL A 67 5.32 -12.39 -9.53
N SER A 68 6.28 -11.87 -8.78
CA SER A 68 6.92 -12.61 -7.70
C SER A 68 6.31 -12.18 -6.36
N SER A 69 5.92 -13.14 -5.53
CA SER A 69 5.54 -12.87 -4.15
C SER A 69 6.74 -12.37 -3.35
N GLY A 70 6.52 -11.41 -2.45
CA GLY A 70 7.56 -10.91 -1.55
C GLY A 70 8.52 -9.90 -2.16
N GLY A 71 8.07 -9.09 -3.13
CA GLY A 71 8.82 -7.95 -3.67
C GLY A 71 8.97 -6.80 -2.66
N ALA A 72 9.60 -5.70 -3.11
CA ALA A 72 9.82 -4.50 -2.28
C ALA A 72 8.53 -3.72 -1.95
N LEU A 73 7.42 -3.99 -2.65
CA LEU A 73 6.14 -3.36 -2.39
C LEU A 73 5.48 -4.03 -1.19
N SER A 74 5.28 -3.28 -0.11
CA SER A 74 4.52 -3.74 1.06
C SER A 74 3.01 -3.65 0.76
N HIS A 75 2.52 -2.45 0.52
CA HIS A 75 1.12 -2.17 0.21
C HIS A 75 0.99 -0.83 -0.52
N LEU A 76 -0.21 -0.51 -0.94
CA LEU A 76 -0.59 0.73 -1.59
C LEU A 76 -1.70 1.38 -0.78
N GLY A 77 -1.83 2.72 -0.83
CA GLY A 77 -2.85 3.38 -0.02
C GLY A 77 -3.40 4.67 -0.63
N ILE A 78 -4.60 5.02 -0.16
CA ILE A 78 -5.28 6.27 -0.43
C ILE A 78 -5.55 6.93 0.92
N GLN A 79 -4.86 8.02 1.21
CA GLN A 79 -5.15 8.83 2.39
C GLN A 79 -6.36 9.72 2.13
N VAL A 80 -7.28 9.73 3.09
CA VAL A 80 -8.48 10.57 3.07
C VAL A 80 -8.53 11.51 4.25
N GLY A 81 -9.49 12.43 4.27
CA GLY A 81 -9.56 13.51 5.25
C GLY A 81 -10.26 13.15 6.57
N SER A 82 -11.05 12.07 6.61
CA SER A 82 -11.85 11.72 7.78
C SER A 82 -12.17 10.24 7.86
N THR A 83 -12.52 9.76 9.08
CA THR A 83 -13.10 8.43 9.29
C THR A 83 -14.36 8.22 8.44
N ALA A 84 -15.18 9.25 8.27
CA ALA A 84 -16.37 9.16 7.43
C ALA A 84 -16.02 8.84 5.97
N ASP A 85 -14.93 9.38 5.44
CA ASP A 85 -14.45 9.08 4.09
C ASP A 85 -13.92 7.64 4.00
N VAL A 86 -13.22 7.13 5.03
CA VAL A 86 -12.81 5.71 5.10
C VAL A 86 -14.03 4.81 5.03
N LEU A 87 -15.05 5.07 5.84
CA LEU A 87 -16.28 4.27 5.88
C LEU A 87 -17.06 4.37 4.56
N ALA A 88 -17.12 5.54 3.94
CA ALA A 88 -17.79 5.73 2.64
C ALA A 88 -17.05 4.95 1.53
N MET A 89 -15.72 4.98 1.51
CA MET A 89 -14.94 4.21 0.55
C MET A 89 -15.12 2.70 0.75
N ARG A 90 -15.07 2.23 2.00
CA ARG A 90 -15.33 0.84 2.37
C ARG A 90 -16.72 0.40 1.90
N GLN A 91 -17.75 1.20 2.17
CA GLN A 91 -19.12 0.90 1.76
C GLN A 91 -19.22 0.77 0.24
N ARG A 92 -18.63 1.71 -0.51
CA ARG A 92 -18.57 1.64 -1.97
C ARG A 92 -17.89 0.37 -2.48
N TRP A 93 -16.76 -0.02 -1.89
CA TRP A 93 -16.06 -1.26 -2.24
C TRP A 93 -16.93 -2.50 -1.97
N HIS A 94 -17.59 -2.53 -0.83
CA HIS A 94 -18.50 -3.62 -0.47
C HIS A 94 -19.67 -3.72 -1.45
N GLU A 95 -20.30 -2.61 -1.84
CA GLU A 95 -21.43 -2.57 -2.77
C GLU A 95 -21.07 -3.12 -4.16
N VAL A 96 -19.85 -2.96 -4.59
CA VAL A 96 -19.33 -3.51 -5.87
C VAL A 96 -18.70 -4.90 -5.71
N GLY A 97 -18.81 -5.51 -4.53
CA GLY A 97 -18.39 -6.89 -4.24
C GLY A 97 -16.87 -7.06 -4.04
N LEU A 98 -16.18 -6.04 -3.55
CA LEU A 98 -14.84 -6.21 -3.01
C LEU A 98 -14.93 -6.63 -1.54
N VAL A 99 -14.12 -7.63 -1.16
CA VAL A 99 -14.02 -8.06 0.24
C VAL A 99 -13.11 -7.08 0.98
N THR A 100 -13.62 -6.51 2.07
CA THR A 100 -12.90 -5.54 2.88
C THR A 100 -12.48 -6.13 4.23
N ARG A 101 -11.38 -5.63 4.78
CA ARG A 101 -10.93 -5.84 6.16
C ARG A 101 -10.80 -4.47 6.83
N ASP A 102 -11.30 -4.32 8.04
CA ASP A 102 -11.29 -3.06 8.77
C ASP A 102 -10.25 -3.07 9.88
N GLU A 103 -9.57 -1.95 10.07
CA GLU A 103 -8.68 -1.66 11.19
C GLU A 103 -9.01 -0.23 11.68
N MET A 104 -9.81 -0.16 12.76
CA MET A 104 -10.26 1.12 13.30
C MET A 104 -9.49 1.47 14.57
N GLN A 105 -9.10 2.74 14.72
CA GLN A 105 -8.31 3.26 15.85
C GLN A 105 -7.05 2.44 16.12
N THR A 106 -6.40 2.00 15.04
CA THR A 106 -5.23 1.12 15.11
C THR A 106 -3.96 1.95 15.14
N ASP A 107 -3.07 1.65 16.09
CA ASP A 107 -1.75 2.27 16.16
C ASP A 107 -0.81 1.58 15.16
N CYS A 108 -0.39 2.34 14.15
CA CYS A 108 0.49 1.88 13.08
C CYS A 108 1.38 3.02 12.60
N CYS A 109 2.65 2.69 12.32
CA CYS A 109 3.59 3.67 11.75
C CYS A 109 3.68 4.97 12.58
N TYR A 110 3.68 4.85 13.92
CA TYR A 110 3.72 5.96 14.88
C TYR A 110 2.51 6.90 14.82
N ALA A 111 1.37 6.41 14.33
CA ALA A 111 0.13 7.15 14.24
C ALA A 111 -1.08 6.26 14.58
N THR A 112 -2.13 6.86 15.19
CA THR A 112 -3.44 6.22 15.31
C THR A 112 -4.22 6.49 14.04
N GLN A 113 -4.76 5.45 13.41
CA GLN A 113 -5.40 5.51 12.10
C GLN A 113 -6.70 4.70 12.08
N ASP A 114 -7.63 5.13 11.22
CA ASP A 114 -8.73 4.30 10.76
C ASP A 114 -8.46 3.86 9.33
N LYS A 115 -8.65 2.56 9.04
CA LYS A 115 -8.33 1.96 7.75
C LYS A 115 -9.37 0.96 7.30
N ALA A 116 -9.49 0.80 5.99
CA ALA A 116 -10.12 -0.35 5.37
C ALA A 116 -9.22 -0.86 4.24
N TRP A 117 -9.13 -2.18 4.11
CA TRP A 117 -8.24 -2.87 3.19
C TRP A 117 -9.00 -3.67 2.16
N VAL A 118 -8.45 -3.79 0.97
CA VAL A 118 -8.83 -4.74 -0.07
C VAL A 118 -7.58 -5.35 -0.69
N ARG A 119 -7.74 -6.55 -1.27
CA ARG A 119 -6.62 -7.26 -1.94
C ARG A 119 -6.94 -7.44 -3.41
N ASP A 120 -5.98 -7.13 -4.27
CA ASP A 120 -6.11 -7.34 -5.70
C ASP A 120 -5.90 -8.82 -6.10
N PRO A 121 -6.17 -9.21 -7.36
CA PRO A 121 -6.02 -10.60 -7.81
C PRO A 121 -4.60 -11.17 -7.72
N ASP A 122 -3.59 -10.34 -7.69
CA ASP A 122 -2.18 -10.72 -7.58
C ASP A 122 -1.66 -10.67 -6.12
N GLY A 123 -2.55 -10.35 -5.16
CA GLY A 123 -2.24 -10.32 -3.74
C GLY A 123 -1.74 -8.98 -3.21
N ASN A 124 -1.67 -7.94 -4.04
CA ASN A 124 -1.31 -6.61 -3.55
C ASN A 124 -2.41 -6.05 -2.64
N GLU A 125 -2.02 -5.53 -1.50
CA GLU A 125 -2.93 -4.92 -0.56
C GLU A 125 -3.08 -3.42 -0.83
N TRP A 126 -4.31 -2.95 -0.79
CA TRP A 126 -4.68 -1.55 -0.88
C TRP A 126 -5.41 -1.13 0.38
N GLU A 127 -5.00 -0.02 0.98
CA GLU A 127 -5.73 0.60 2.09
C GLU A 127 -6.38 1.92 1.67
N VAL A 128 -7.50 2.24 2.30
CA VAL A 128 -7.96 3.62 2.47
C VAL A 128 -7.80 3.96 3.94
N PHE A 129 -7.19 5.09 4.26
CA PHE A 129 -6.87 5.42 5.64
C PHE A 129 -6.97 6.92 5.94
N VAL A 130 -7.18 7.22 7.23
CA VAL A 130 -7.04 8.56 7.79
C VAL A 130 -6.17 8.51 9.03
N VAL A 131 -5.30 9.51 9.19
CA VAL A 131 -4.49 9.71 10.39
C VAL A 131 -5.31 10.52 11.40
N LEU A 132 -5.63 9.91 12.56
CA LEU A 132 -6.38 10.54 13.64
C LEU A 132 -5.44 11.27 14.62
N LYS A 133 -4.29 10.63 14.90
CA LYS A 133 -3.26 11.17 15.78
C LYS A 133 -1.90 10.76 15.22
N ASP A 134 -1.02 11.72 15.04
CA ASP A 134 0.34 11.51 14.55
C ASP A 134 1.37 11.62 15.67
N ASN A 135 2.61 11.19 15.38
CA ASN A 135 3.76 11.27 16.30
C ASN A 135 3.55 10.53 17.63
N LEU A 136 3.06 9.30 17.56
CA LEU A 136 3.06 8.40 18.71
C LEU A 136 4.49 8.08 19.15
N PRO A 137 4.72 7.80 20.46
CA PRO A 137 6.03 7.38 20.94
C PRO A 137 6.55 6.13 20.21
N GLU A 138 7.87 6.02 20.02
CA GLU A 138 8.51 4.86 19.39
C GLU A 138 8.25 3.54 20.14
N THR A 139 7.82 3.62 21.41
CA THR A 139 7.44 2.48 22.23
C THR A 139 6.01 1.98 21.97
N ALA A 140 5.22 2.69 21.17
CA ALA A 140 3.88 2.24 20.79
C ALA A 140 4.00 0.98 19.92
N ALA A 141 3.31 -0.10 20.31
CA ALA A 141 3.28 -1.33 19.52
C ALA A 141 2.59 -1.04 18.17
N CYS A 142 3.19 -1.51 17.08
CA CYS A 142 2.54 -1.47 15.77
C CYS A 142 1.50 -2.61 15.73
N GLU A 143 0.22 -2.27 15.64
CA GLU A 143 -0.88 -3.24 15.60
C GLU A 143 -1.31 -3.58 14.16
N CYS A 144 -0.66 -2.97 13.16
CA CYS A 144 -0.94 -3.25 11.75
C CYS A 144 -0.23 -4.52 11.29
N GLY A 145 -0.96 -5.43 10.72
CA GLY A 145 -0.45 -6.65 10.13
C GLY A 145 -1.35 -7.86 10.45
N ASP A 146 -1.33 -8.84 9.58
CA ASP A 146 -2.11 -10.06 9.73
C ASP A 146 -1.95 -10.65 11.12
N LYS A 147 -3.01 -10.64 11.91
CA LYS A 147 -3.15 -11.55 13.06
C LYS A 147 -3.33 -12.95 12.48
N VAL A 148 -2.27 -13.50 11.92
CA VAL A 148 -2.21 -14.94 11.65
C VAL A 148 -2.17 -15.60 13.02
N SER A 149 -3.18 -16.42 13.29
CA SER A 149 -3.38 -17.20 14.50
C SER A 149 -2.07 -17.70 15.07
N ALA A 150 -1.86 -17.39 16.35
CA ALA A 150 -0.67 -17.67 17.10
C ALA A 150 -0.32 -19.16 17.17
N THR A 151 0.82 -19.52 16.59
CA THR A 151 1.83 -20.41 17.18
C THR A 151 3.11 -20.28 16.38
N ALA A 152 3.83 -19.20 16.56
CA ALA A 152 5.29 -19.12 16.43
C ALA A 152 5.71 -17.66 16.69
N SER A 153 6.50 -17.48 17.71
CA SER A 153 7.19 -16.25 18.07
C SER A 153 8.15 -15.84 16.97
N ILE A 154 7.74 -14.91 16.12
CA ILE A 154 8.66 -14.09 15.32
C ILE A 154 8.05 -12.69 15.28
N GLN A 155 8.70 -11.76 15.96
CA GLN A 155 8.42 -10.34 15.86
C GLN A 155 8.73 -9.89 14.41
N SER A 156 7.73 -9.81 13.57
CA SER A 156 7.89 -9.14 12.27
C SER A 156 7.69 -7.65 12.49
N ALA A 157 8.78 -6.90 12.45
CA ALA A 157 8.77 -5.46 12.46
C ALA A 157 8.11 -4.96 11.18
N CYS A 158 6.91 -4.38 11.30
CA CYS A 158 6.18 -3.86 10.15
C CYS A 158 6.77 -2.57 9.54
N CYS A 159 7.71 -1.89 10.18
CA CYS A 159 8.13 -0.56 9.73
C CYS A 159 9.51 -0.11 10.20
N ALA A 160 10.58 -0.90 10.06
CA ALA A 160 11.92 -0.30 10.08
C ALA A 160 12.94 -1.25 9.44
N PRO A 161 13.79 -0.78 8.53
CA PRO A 161 15.03 -1.48 8.25
C PRO A 161 15.89 -1.40 9.51
N ALA A 162 16.33 -2.55 10.02
CA ALA A 162 17.30 -2.60 11.10
C ALA A 162 18.54 -1.76 10.73
N PRO A 163 19.15 -1.03 11.69
CA PRO A 163 20.37 -0.30 11.42
C PRO A 163 21.44 -1.29 10.97
N VAL A 164 21.98 -1.09 9.78
CA VAL A 164 23.12 -1.87 9.26
C VAL A 164 24.35 -1.47 10.08
N ALA A 165 24.70 -2.30 11.04
CA ALA A 165 26.01 -2.20 11.65
C ALA A 165 27.04 -2.68 10.65
N ILE A 166 27.86 -1.74 10.13
CA ILE A 166 29.03 -2.06 9.32
C ILE A 166 30.11 -2.58 10.28
N SER A 167 30.19 -3.89 10.45
CA SER A 167 31.38 -4.53 10.98
C SER A 167 32.05 -5.31 9.87
N ASN A 168 33.21 -4.81 9.45
CA ASN A 168 34.19 -5.56 8.67
C ASN A 168 34.73 -6.69 9.52
N GLU A 169 34.35 -7.93 9.23
CA GLU A 169 35.21 -9.08 9.49
C GLU A 169 34.79 -10.27 8.64
N SER A 170 35.75 -10.69 7.82
CA SER A 170 35.73 -11.87 6.99
C SER A 170 35.69 -13.12 7.85
N LYS A 171 34.70 -14.01 7.68
CA LYS A 171 34.90 -15.45 7.83
C LYS A 171 33.88 -16.25 7.05
N VAL A 172 34.43 -17.10 6.22
CA VAL A 172 33.79 -18.20 5.46
C VAL A 172 33.22 -19.23 6.45
N GLY A 173 32.01 -19.71 6.18
CA GLY A 173 31.45 -20.82 6.97
C GLY A 173 30.08 -21.21 6.41
N GLU A 174 30.05 -22.41 5.90
CA GLU A 174 28.96 -23.14 5.23
C GLU A 174 27.67 -23.31 6.05
N ALA A 175 26.66 -23.65 5.29
CA ALA A 175 25.53 -24.55 5.59
C ALA A 175 24.17 -23.88 5.79
N SER A 176 23.35 -24.16 4.86
CA SER A 176 22.25 -25.14 4.81
C SER A 176 20.89 -24.64 5.30
N CYS A 177 20.03 -24.53 4.32
CA CYS A 177 18.60 -24.91 4.22
C CYS A 177 17.73 -24.91 5.50
N CYS A 178 16.69 -24.13 5.53
CA CYS A 178 15.32 -24.61 5.21
C CYS A 178 14.47 -23.43 4.80
#